data_fae5674954eb75ae22fc63182177d989
#
_entry.id   fae5674954eb75ae22fc63182177d989
#
_cell.length_a   1.000
_cell.length_b   1.000
_cell.length_c   1.000
_cell.angle_alpha   90.00
_cell.angle_beta   90.00
_cell.angle_gamma   90.00
#
_symmetry.space_group_name_H-M   'P 1'
#
loop_
_entity.id
_entity.type
_entity.pdbx_description
1 polymer ?
#
loop_
_entity_poly.entity_id
_entity_poly.type
_entity_poly.pdbx_seq_one_letter_code
_entity_poly.pdbx_strand_id
1 'polypeptide(L)'
;DLGFFKSRLSLILDYYVRNTSNLLQSVSLPSYLGFSSIQTNLGKLRNQGFEMEVRATPIHLKNSFRWDLSFNLSTVKNTIIQLPKSDRPFNQLQGVEVAAGKVGADGKTPTKWIGGYREGGTLGELYGYSQDHIFRDWDDVKANANKRIDNIAKLYGPGLADEVNPQTGVLYKNSTGWKAIEPGDVCWEDINEDGIINSLDRKVLGNSRPTV
;
A
#
# COMPACT_ATOMS: atom_id res chain seq x y z
N ASP A 1 17.08 11.12 29.88
CA ASP A 1 17.15 9.94 30.78
C ASP A 1 16.62 10.29 32.14
N LEU A 2 15.70 9.50 32.64
CA LEU A 2 15.07 9.69 33.93
C LEU A 2 15.24 8.43 34.79
N GLY A 3 15.71 8.59 36.03
CA GLY A 3 15.87 7.47 36.96
C GLY A 3 15.04 7.70 38.23
N PHE A 4 14.26 6.69 38.61
CA PHE A 4 13.37 6.71 39.75
C PHE A 4 13.68 5.56 40.73
N PHE A 5 13.32 5.72 41.98
CA PHE A 5 13.41 4.68 43.03
C PHE A 5 14.84 4.09 43.18
N LYS A 6 15.85 4.95 43.25
CA LYS A 6 17.29 4.53 43.29
C LYS A 6 17.66 3.68 42.08
N SER A 7 17.31 4.13 40.88
CA SER A 7 17.57 3.47 39.59
C SER A 7 16.87 2.12 39.41
N ARG A 8 15.80 1.83 40.19
CA ARG A 8 14.96 0.65 39.95
C ARG A 8 14.02 0.80 38.75
N LEU A 9 13.74 2.06 38.36
CA LEU A 9 13.02 2.41 37.15
C LEU A 9 13.85 3.40 36.38
N SER A 10 14.17 3.08 35.14
CA SER A 10 14.84 3.97 34.20
C SER A 10 13.94 4.17 32.99
N LEU A 11 13.81 5.41 32.57
CA LEU A 11 13.04 5.82 31.40
C LEU A 11 13.94 6.66 30.50
N ILE A 12 14.11 6.23 29.26
CA ILE A 12 14.81 6.98 28.22
C ILE A 12 13.76 7.33 27.16
N LEU A 13 13.71 8.61 26.81
CA LEU A 13 12.83 9.14 25.77
C LEU A 13 13.66 9.94 24.80
N ASP A 14 13.57 9.62 23.52
CA ASP A 14 14.22 10.34 22.47
C ASP A 14 13.21 10.70 21.38
N TYR A 15 13.28 11.94 20.91
CA TYR A 15 12.59 12.40 19.74
C TYR A 15 13.59 12.98 18.75
N TYR A 16 13.56 12.50 17.51
CA TYR A 16 14.50 12.94 16.51
C TYR A 16 13.84 13.38 15.22
N VAL A 17 14.46 14.35 14.55
CA VAL A 17 14.15 14.76 13.19
C VAL A 17 15.44 14.77 12.37
N ARG A 18 15.52 13.91 11.36
CA ARG A 18 16.69 13.81 10.49
C ARG A 18 16.31 14.15 9.06
N ASN A 19 16.93 15.20 8.51
CA ASN A 19 16.77 15.57 7.11
C ASN A 19 17.97 15.04 6.32
N THR A 20 17.70 14.32 5.24
CA THR A 20 18.69 13.84 4.29
C THR A 20 18.44 14.53 2.96
N SER A 21 19.47 15.16 2.41
CA SER A 21 19.43 15.87 1.11
C SER A 21 20.37 15.20 0.11
N ASN A 22 20.32 15.63 -1.14
CA ASN A 22 21.16 15.13 -2.22
C ASN A 22 21.02 13.62 -2.47
N LEU A 23 19.82 13.08 -2.25
CA LEU A 23 19.53 11.68 -2.57
C LEU A 23 19.54 11.50 -4.08
N LEU A 24 20.26 10.50 -4.54
CA LEU A 24 20.28 10.13 -5.95
C LEU A 24 18.93 9.52 -6.33
N GLN A 25 18.35 10.07 -7.38
CA GLN A 25 17.09 9.62 -7.96
C GLN A 25 17.25 9.45 -9.47
N SER A 26 16.74 8.37 -10.01
CA SER A 26 16.68 8.15 -11.45
C SER A 26 15.39 8.76 -12.00
N VAL A 27 15.53 9.64 -12.97
CA VAL A 27 14.42 10.25 -13.68
C VAL A 27 14.40 9.70 -15.09
N SER A 28 13.26 9.14 -15.51
CA SER A 28 13.07 8.67 -16.88
C SER A 28 13.04 9.85 -17.85
N LEU A 29 13.71 9.69 -18.96
CA LEU A 29 13.75 10.69 -20.02
C LEU A 29 12.88 10.25 -21.20
N PRO A 30 12.35 11.19 -21.99
CA PRO A 30 11.69 10.88 -23.26
C PRO A 30 12.63 10.14 -24.20
N SER A 31 12.11 9.13 -24.90
CA SER A 31 12.88 8.22 -25.75
C SER A 31 13.63 8.91 -26.90
N TYR A 32 13.17 10.09 -27.33
CA TYR A 32 13.83 10.86 -28.39
C TYR A 32 15.17 11.47 -28.00
N LEU A 33 15.51 11.49 -26.71
CA LEU A 33 16.80 12.00 -26.21
C LEU A 33 17.94 10.99 -26.29
N GLY A 34 17.67 9.73 -26.67
CA GLY A 34 18.67 8.67 -26.78
C GLY A 34 19.12 8.06 -25.44
N PHE A 35 18.63 8.58 -24.33
CA PHE A 35 18.88 8.03 -22.98
C PHE A 35 17.56 7.69 -22.32
N SER A 36 17.50 6.55 -21.65
CA SER A 36 16.29 6.09 -20.95
C SER A 36 16.07 6.80 -19.59
N SER A 37 17.15 7.21 -18.95
CA SER A 37 17.08 7.88 -17.65
C SER A 37 18.35 8.67 -17.35
N ILE A 38 18.22 9.64 -16.44
CA ILE A 38 19.33 10.37 -15.84
C ILE A 38 19.25 10.27 -14.33
N GLN A 39 20.41 10.21 -13.67
CA GLN A 39 20.47 10.30 -12.21
C GLN A 39 20.61 11.75 -11.78
N THR A 40 19.78 12.16 -10.83
CA THR A 40 19.79 13.50 -10.23
C THR A 40 19.99 13.38 -8.72
N ASN A 41 20.54 14.41 -8.10
CA ASN A 41 20.75 14.48 -6.64
C ASN A 41 19.77 15.46 -5.96
N LEU A 42 18.57 15.59 -6.49
CA LEU A 42 17.59 16.57 -6.02
C LEU A 42 16.68 16.03 -4.90
N GLY A 43 16.79 14.76 -4.56
CA GLY A 43 15.93 14.13 -3.55
C GLY A 43 16.21 14.64 -2.14
N LYS A 44 15.15 14.94 -1.38
CA LYS A 44 15.21 15.25 0.06
C LYS A 44 14.19 14.40 0.82
N LEU A 45 14.65 13.81 1.92
CA LEU A 45 13.84 12.95 2.79
C LEU A 45 13.96 13.45 4.24
N ARG A 46 12.85 13.42 4.95
CA ARG A 46 12.80 13.63 6.40
C ARG A 46 12.39 12.32 7.08
N ASN A 47 13.17 11.92 8.05
CA ASN A 47 12.80 10.87 9.00
C ASN A 47 12.63 11.53 10.37
N GLN A 48 11.50 11.26 11.01
CA GLN A 48 11.22 11.70 12.37
C GLN A 48 10.66 10.53 13.15
N GLY A 49 11.02 10.45 14.40
CA GLY A 49 10.60 9.32 15.22
C GLY A 49 10.68 9.62 16.70
N PHE A 50 10.05 8.73 17.44
CA PHE A 50 10.06 8.73 18.88
C PHE A 50 10.53 7.35 19.34
N GLU A 51 11.47 7.34 20.29
CA GLU A 51 12.01 6.14 20.89
C GLU A 51 11.81 6.21 22.39
N MET A 52 11.39 5.11 22.98
CA MET A 52 11.20 4.97 24.42
C MET A 52 11.79 3.66 24.87
N GLU A 53 12.61 3.74 25.90
CA GLU A 53 13.12 2.57 26.59
C GLU A 53 12.71 2.68 28.07
N VAL A 54 12.07 1.64 28.57
CA VAL A 54 11.73 1.49 29.98
C VAL A 54 12.45 0.28 30.55
N ARG A 55 13.23 0.47 31.58
CA ARG A 55 13.85 -0.63 32.34
C ARG A 55 13.38 -0.53 33.79
N ALA A 56 12.90 -1.65 34.31
CA ALA A 56 12.41 -1.72 35.69
C ALA A 56 12.92 -2.98 36.39
N THR A 57 13.29 -2.82 37.65
CA THR A 57 13.57 -3.92 38.59
C THR A 57 12.51 -3.90 39.70
N PRO A 58 11.27 -4.39 39.44
CA PRO A 58 10.18 -4.31 40.41
C PRO A 58 10.45 -5.13 41.65
N ILE A 59 11.13 -6.25 41.51
CA ILE A 59 11.43 -7.12 42.64
C ILE A 59 12.94 -7.33 42.75
N HIS A 60 13.49 -7.02 43.90
CA HIS A 60 14.89 -7.30 44.24
C HIS A 60 14.97 -7.71 45.70
N LEU A 61 14.97 -9.03 45.91
CA LEU A 61 15.15 -9.61 47.23
C LEU A 61 16.63 -9.97 47.43
N LYS A 62 17.20 -9.46 48.50
CA LYS A 62 18.61 -9.70 48.85
C LYS A 62 18.87 -11.21 48.86
N ASN A 63 19.78 -11.66 48.02
CA ASN A 63 20.29 -13.07 47.90
C ASN A 63 19.27 -14.13 47.43
N SER A 64 18.07 -13.77 46.97
CA SER A 64 17.05 -14.77 46.65
C SER A 64 16.45 -14.64 45.25
N PHE A 65 16.01 -13.45 44.89
CA PHE A 65 15.29 -13.28 43.62
C PHE A 65 15.37 -11.83 43.11
N ARG A 66 15.67 -11.70 41.83
CA ARG A 66 15.65 -10.42 41.12
C ARG A 66 14.83 -10.57 39.83
N TRP A 67 13.93 -9.63 39.59
CA TRP A 67 13.15 -9.59 38.39
C TRP A 67 13.40 -8.26 37.65
N ASP A 68 13.94 -8.36 36.46
CA ASP A 68 14.19 -7.21 35.60
C ASP A 68 13.26 -7.29 34.38
N LEU A 69 12.63 -6.16 34.07
CA LEU A 69 11.77 -5.96 32.92
C LEU A 69 12.38 -4.89 32.03
N SER A 70 12.33 -5.10 30.71
CA SER A 70 12.67 -4.08 29.74
C SER A 70 11.57 -4.00 28.68
N PHE A 71 11.25 -2.79 28.30
CA PHE A 71 10.29 -2.50 27.23
C PHE A 71 10.89 -1.43 26.33
N ASN A 72 10.90 -1.68 25.01
CA ASN A 72 11.38 -0.76 24.01
C ASN A 72 10.28 -0.49 23.01
N LEU A 73 10.05 0.77 22.70
CA LEU A 73 9.13 1.24 21.67
C LEU A 73 9.88 2.18 20.74
N SER A 74 9.82 1.95 19.45
CA SER A 74 10.39 2.85 18.44
C SER A 74 9.36 3.08 17.34
N THR A 75 9.13 4.35 17.02
CA THR A 75 8.29 4.75 15.90
C THR A 75 9.12 5.55 14.90
N VAL A 76 8.84 5.39 13.61
CA VAL A 76 9.49 6.18 12.57
C VAL A 76 8.47 6.58 11.50
N LYS A 77 8.46 7.87 11.17
CA LYS A 77 7.73 8.41 10.03
C LYS A 77 8.73 9.01 9.05
N ASN A 78 8.72 8.51 7.83
CA ASN A 78 9.47 9.12 6.75
C ASN A 78 8.56 9.99 5.88
N THR A 79 9.08 11.10 5.38
CA THR A 79 8.34 12.01 4.50
C THR A 79 9.27 12.47 3.39
N ILE A 80 8.85 12.32 2.17
CA ILE A 80 9.55 12.84 0.99
C ILE A 80 9.30 14.35 0.94
N ILE A 81 10.38 15.14 1.07
CA ILE A 81 10.27 16.60 1.12
C ILE A 81 10.41 17.20 -0.28
N GLN A 82 11.27 16.62 -1.11
CA GLN A 82 11.54 17.13 -2.44
C GLN A 82 11.93 15.99 -3.38
N LEU A 83 11.41 16.07 -4.59
CA LEU A 83 11.76 15.20 -5.72
C LEU A 83 12.19 16.06 -6.92
N PRO A 84 12.84 15.46 -7.91
CA PRO A 84 13.00 16.09 -9.23
C PRO A 84 11.65 16.51 -9.79
N LYS A 85 11.61 17.64 -10.51
CA LYS A 85 10.38 18.11 -11.16
C LYS A 85 9.86 17.07 -12.14
N SER A 86 8.56 16.83 -12.10
CA SER A 86 7.83 16.01 -13.05
C SER A 86 6.53 16.73 -13.45
N ASP A 87 5.92 16.31 -14.56
CA ASP A 87 4.63 16.84 -15.02
C ASP A 87 3.44 16.32 -14.21
N ARG A 88 3.69 15.49 -13.20
CA ARG A 88 2.65 14.89 -12.35
C ARG A 88 2.46 15.69 -11.06
N PRO A 89 1.26 15.67 -10.48
CA PRO A 89 1.00 16.28 -9.18
C PRO A 89 2.01 15.83 -8.12
N PHE A 90 2.45 16.75 -7.25
CA PHE A 90 3.44 16.49 -6.19
C PHE A 90 4.78 15.92 -6.69
N ASN A 91 5.15 16.25 -7.92
CA ASN A 91 6.35 15.74 -8.59
C ASN A 91 6.46 14.21 -8.54
N GLN A 92 5.33 13.51 -8.71
CA GLN A 92 5.28 12.07 -8.56
C GLN A 92 6.16 11.34 -9.56
N LEU A 93 7.02 10.46 -9.05
CA LEU A 93 7.84 9.53 -9.80
C LEU A 93 7.29 8.12 -9.62
N GLN A 94 7.14 7.38 -10.72
CA GLN A 94 6.55 6.03 -10.70
C GLN A 94 5.08 6.04 -10.21
N GLY A 95 4.63 4.92 -9.65
CA GLY A 95 3.25 4.77 -9.22
C GLY A 95 2.30 4.38 -10.34
N VAL A 96 1.01 4.33 -10.01
CA VAL A 96 -0.07 3.99 -10.92
C VAL A 96 -1.21 4.98 -10.79
N GLU A 97 -1.92 5.20 -11.88
CA GLU A 97 -3.15 5.96 -11.90
C GLU A 97 -4.31 5.04 -11.52
N VAL A 98 -5.15 5.51 -10.62
CA VAL A 98 -6.28 4.75 -10.08
C VAL A 98 -7.52 5.64 -9.97
N ALA A 99 -8.68 5.05 -9.78
CA ALA A 99 -9.90 5.78 -9.53
C ALA A 99 -9.81 6.62 -8.25
N ALA A 100 -10.23 7.87 -8.33
CA ALA A 100 -10.38 8.78 -7.19
C ALA A 100 -11.82 8.83 -6.66
N GLY A 101 -12.77 8.16 -7.33
CA GLY A 101 -14.18 8.09 -7.01
C GLY A 101 -14.95 7.36 -8.09
N LYS A 102 -16.28 7.37 -7.95
CA LYS A 102 -17.21 6.72 -8.88
C LYS A 102 -17.19 7.37 -10.27
N VAL A 103 -17.63 6.62 -11.26
CA VAL A 103 -17.85 7.14 -12.60
C VAL A 103 -18.82 8.34 -12.55
N GLY A 104 -18.43 9.46 -13.15
CA GLY A 104 -19.24 10.64 -13.22
C GLY A 104 -20.42 10.50 -14.18
N ALA A 105 -21.34 11.47 -14.15
CA ALA A 105 -22.47 11.53 -15.08
C ALA A 105 -22.03 11.70 -16.55
N ASP A 106 -20.80 12.12 -16.79
CA ASP A 106 -20.17 12.22 -18.10
C ASP A 106 -19.53 10.91 -18.59
N GLY A 107 -19.69 9.82 -17.82
CA GLY A 107 -19.09 8.51 -18.11
C GLY A 107 -17.60 8.41 -17.85
N LYS A 108 -16.98 9.43 -17.21
CA LYS A 108 -15.55 9.43 -16.91
C LYS A 108 -15.29 9.13 -15.45
N THR A 109 -14.29 8.33 -15.19
CA THR A 109 -13.79 8.08 -13.85
C THR A 109 -12.77 9.16 -13.47
N PRO A 110 -12.98 9.92 -12.38
CA PRO A 110 -11.94 10.78 -11.86
C PRO A 110 -10.75 9.93 -11.39
N THR A 111 -9.53 10.37 -11.67
CA THR A 111 -8.33 9.60 -11.36
C THR A 111 -7.39 10.33 -10.44
N LYS A 112 -6.56 9.57 -9.73
CA LYS A 112 -5.45 10.04 -8.90
C LYS A 112 -4.26 9.09 -9.02
N TRP A 113 -3.09 9.58 -8.70
CA TRP A 113 -1.88 8.77 -8.64
C TRP A 113 -1.63 8.23 -7.23
N ILE A 114 -1.32 6.93 -7.11
CA ILE A 114 -0.93 6.26 -5.86
C ILE A 114 0.36 5.46 -6.04
N GLY A 115 0.99 5.09 -4.93
CA GLY A 115 2.26 4.38 -4.94
C GLY A 115 3.41 5.26 -5.46
N GLY A 116 4.57 4.65 -5.70
CA GLY A 116 5.76 5.37 -6.13
C GLY A 116 6.25 6.37 -5.09
N TYR A 117 6.84 7.46 -5.58
CA TYR A 117 7.39 8.53 -4.73
C TYR A 117 6.70 9.84 -5.08
N ARG A 118 6.16 10.54 -4.08
CA ARG A 118 5.54 11.85 -4.22
C ARG A 118 5.95 12.78 -3.09
N GLU A 119 6.05 14.08 -3.36
CA GLU A 119 6.31 15.06 -2.30
C GLU A 119 5.17 15.05 -1.27
N GLY A 120 5.53 15.07 0.01
CA GLY A 120 4.60 14.89 1.12
C GLY A 120 4.21 13.43 1.40
N GLY A 121 4.53 12.50 0.52
CA GLY A 121 4.28 11.07 0.70
C GLY A 121 5.33 10.37 1.54
N THR A 122 5.08 9.08 1.80
CA THR A 122 5.99 8.19 2.54
C THR A 122 6.66 7.21 1.60
N LEU A 123 7.81 6.67 2.00
CA LEU A 123 8.45 5.56 1.31
C LEU A 123 7.78 4.24 1.67
N GLY A 124 7.69 3.33 0.67
CA GLY A 124 7.21 1.98 0.90
C GLY A 124 5.68 1.83 0.91
N GLU A 125 4.96 2.76 0.29
CA GLU A 125 3.53 2.65 0.10
C GLU A 125 3.21 1.39 -0.74
N LEU A 126 2.38 0.50 -0.19
CA LEU A 126 1.89 -0.71 -0.86
C LEU A 126 0.52 -0.42 -1.44
N TYR A 127 0.31 -0.82 -2.67
CA TYR A 127 -0.97 -0.65 -3.35
C TYR A 127 -1.33 -1.91 -4.15
N GLY A 128 -2.61 -2.14 -4.29
CA GLY A 128 -3.12 -3.31 -4.98
C GLY A 128 -4.64 -3.36 -4.95
N TYR A 129 -5.18 -4.48 -5.35
CA TYR A 129 -6.61 -4.74 -5.27
C TYR A 129 -7.01 -5.07 -3.84
N SER A 130 -8.18 -4.61 -3.45
CA SER A 130 -8.78 -4.92 -2.16
C SER A 130 -9.87 -5.96 -2.32
N GLN A 131 -9.89 -6.91 -1.42
CA GLN A 131 -10.97 -7.87 -1.30
C GLN A 131 -12.19 -7.18 -0.68
N ASP A 132 -13.34 -7.36 -1.30
CA ASP A 132 -14.64 -7.02 -0.71
C ASP A 132 -15.07 -8.16 0.23
N HIS A 133 -15.29 -9.35 -0.33
CA HIS A 133 -15.58 -10.56 0.43
C HIS A 133 -15.11 -11.80 -0.35
N ILE A 134 -15.36 -12.98 0.21
CA ILE A 134 -15.22 -14.27 -0.46
C ILE A 134 -16.62 -14.75 -0.84
N PHE A 135 -16.84 -15.15 -2.08
CA PHE A 135 -18.11 -15.67 -2.53
C PHE A 135 -18.53 -16.89 -1.69
N ARG A 136 -19.69 -16.81 -1.04
CA ARG A 136 -20.20 -17.84 -0.14
C ARG A 136 -20.86 -18.99 -0.88
N ASP A 137 -21.66 -18.67 -1.89
CA ASP A 137 -22.47 -19.58 -2.67
C ASP A 137 -22.74 -19.06 -4.08
N TRP A 138 -23.43 -19.84 -4.89
CA TRP A 138 -23.74 -19.44 -6.27
C TRP A 138 -24.71 -18.25 -6.38
N ASP A 139 -25.53 -18.01 -5.38
CA ASP A 139 -26.43 -16.85 -5.38
C ASP A 139 -25.65 -15.57 -5.14
N ASP A 140 -24.63 -15.64 -4.30
CA ASP A 140 -23.68 -14.55 -4.08
C ASP A 140 -22.86 -14.26 -5.35
N VAL A 141 -22.37 -15.31 -6.03
CA VAL A 141 -21.70 -15.16 -7.34
C VAL A 141 -22.62 -14.49 -8.36
N LYS A 142 -23.88 -14.90 -8.45
CA LYS A 142 -24.87 -14.30 -9.37
C LYS A 142 -25.18 -12.85 -9.03
N ALA A 143 -25.32 -12.52 -7.75
CA ALA A 143 -25.58 -11.16 -7.30
C ALA A 143 -24.47 -10.17 -7.70
N ASN A 144 -23.26 -10.67 -7.90
CA ASN A 144 -22.08 -9.90 -8.32
C ASN A 144 -21.67 -10.18 -9.79
N ALA A 145 -22.52 -10.81 -10.59
CA ALA A 145 -22.22 -11.19 -11.97
C ALA A 145 -21.96 -10.00 -12.92
N ASN A 146 -22.43 -8.81 -12.55
CA ASN A 146 -22.18 -7.56 -13.26
C ASN A 146 -20.77 -6.98 -13.00
N LYS A 147 -20.05 -7.49 -12.04
CA LYS A 147 -18.65 -7.11 -11.79
C LYS A 147 -17.75 -7.96 -12.68
N ARG A 148 -17.51 -7.50 -13.90
CA ARG A 148 -16.55 -8.13 -14.82
C ARG A 148 -15.13 -7.84 -14.36
N ILE A 149 -14.24 -8.80 -14.54
CA ILE A 149 -12.82 -8.59 -14.30
C ILE A 149 -12.15 -8.33 -15.64
N ASP A 150 -11.75 -7.07 -15.85
CA ASP A 150 -10.96 -6.71 -17.01
C ASP A 150 -9.53 -7.20 -16.83
N ASN A 151 -8.92 -7.61 -17.95
CA ASN A 151 -7.55 -8.09 -17.94
C ASN A 151 -7.31 -9.19 -16.89
N ILE A 152 -8.25 -10.08 -16.78
CA ILE A 152 -8.28 -11.19 -15.82
C ILE A 152 -6.97 -11.99 -15.82
N ALA A 153 -6.20 -11.92 -16.91
CA ALA A 153 -4.86 -12.45 -17.00
C ALA A 153 -3.93 -11.98 -15.90
N LYS A 154 -4.17 -10.80 -15.33
CA LYS A 154 -3.36 -10.27 -14.23
C LYS A 154 -3.81 -10.75 -12.85
N LEU A 155 -5.07 -11.09 -12.69
CA LEU A 155 -5.65 -11.50 -11.42
C LEU A 155 -5.83 -13.01 -11.32
N TYR A 156 -6.32 -13.61 -12.39
CA TYR A 156 -6.62 -15.04 -12.46
C TYR A 156 -5.97 -15.75 -13.65
N GLY A 157 -5.18 -15.00 -14.47
CA GLY A 157 -4.50 -15.48 -15.67
C GLY A 157 -5.18 -15.10 -17.01
N PRO A 158 -4.73 -15.52 -18.24
CA PRO A 158 -5.16 -14.98 -19.53
C PRO A 158 -6.61 -15.28 -19.92
N GLY A 159 -7.35 -14.27 -20.25
CA GLY A 159 -8.60 -14.22 -21.02
C GLY A 159 -9.84 -14.88 -20.46
N LEU A 160 -10.79 -14.15 -19.94
CA LEU A 160 -12.18 -14.60 -19.90
C LEU A 160 -12.74 -14.62 -21.30
N ALA A 161 -13.41 -15.70 -21.70
CA ALA A 161 -14.33 -15.65 -22.82
C ALA A 161 -15.67 -15.10 -22.34
N ASP A 162 -16.38 -14.46 -23.26
CA ASP A 162 -17.75 -13.99 -23.02
C ASP A 162 -18.76 -15.17 -23.02
N GLU A 163 -18.41 -16.25 -22.35
CA GLU A 163 -19.27 -17.42 -22.21
C GLU A 163 -20.07 -17.32 -20.92
N VAL A 164 -21.36 -17.64 -21.01
CA VAL A 164 -22.27 -17.64 -19.88
C VAL A 164 -22.44 -19.06 -19.37
N ASN A 165 -22.19 -19.28 -18.10
CA ASN A 165 -22.52 -20.55 -17.47
C ASN A 165 -24.05 -20.75 -17.54
N PRO A 166 -24.53 -21.79 -18.21
CA PRO A 166 -25.97 -21.99 -18.43
C PRO A 166 -26.75 -22.25 -17.13
N GLN A 167 -26.08 -22.68 -16.07
CA GLN A 167 -26.71 -22.97 -14.78
C GLN A 167 -26.78 -21.74 -13.88
N THR A 168 -25.79 -20.87 -13.93
CA THR A 168 -25.67 -19.73 -13.02
C THR A 168 -25.91 -18.38 -13.68
N GLY A 169 -25.87 -18.31 -15.01
CA GLY A 169 -25.97 -17.05 -15.74
C GLY A 169 -24.75 -16.15 -15.61
N VAL A 170 -23.69 -16.60 -14.96
CA VAL A 170 -22.47 -15.83 -14.71
C VAL A 170 -21.52 -16.01 -15.87
N LEU A 171 -20.89 -14.91 -16.31
CA LEU A 171 -19.80 -14.96 -17.27
C LEU A 171 -18.61 -15.72 -16.68
N TYR A 172 -18.13 -16.72 -17.38
CA TYR A 172 -16.95 -17.46 -17.02
C TYR A 172 -16.07 -17.69 -18.27
N LYS A 173 -14.93 -18.13 -18.00
CA LYS A 173 -13.91 -18.31 -18.98
C LYS A 173 -13.96 -19.60 -19.76
N ASN A 174 -13.44 -19.51 -20.98
CA ASN A 174 -13.35 -20.65 -21.87
C ASN A 174 -12.13 -21.58 -21.60
N SER A 175 -12.11 -22.62 -22.37
CA SER A 175 -11.37 -23.86 -22.38
C SER A 175 -9.83 -23.83 -22.25
N THR A 176 -9.17 -22.73 -22.05
CA THR A 176 -7.70 -22.69 -21.92
C THR A 176 -7.18 -22.73 -20.50
N GLY A 177 -7.83 -23.49 -19.63
CA GLY A 177 -7.34 -23.72 -18.28
C GLY A 177 -7.78 -22.70 -17.24
N TRP A 178 -8.77 -21.87 -17.51
CA TRP A 178 -9.26 -20.84 -16.59
C TRP A 178 -10.45 -21.33 -15.81
N LYS A 179 -10.40 -20.97 -14.55
CA LYS A 179 -11.43 -21.27 -13.59
C LYS A 179 -12.58 -20.27 -13.76
N ALA A 180 -13.81 -20.75 -13.86
CA ALA A 180 -14.98 -19.91 -13.64
C ALA A 180 -14.92 -19.30 -12.24
N ILE A 181 -15.52 -18.14 -12.03
CA ILE A 181 -15.73 -17.60 -10.68
C ILE A 181 -16.68 -18.53 -9.96
N GLU A 182 -16.25 -19.05 -8.82
CA GLU A 182 -16.96 -20.05 -8.02
C GLU A 182 -17.07 -19.60 -6.57
N PRO A 183 -18.01 -20.19 -5.81
CA PRO A 183 -18.00 -20.04 -4.35
C PRO A 183 -16.63 -20.41 -3.77
N GLY A 184 -16.10 -19.54 -2.91
CA GLY A 184 -14.73 -19.62 -2.38
C GLY A 184 -13.71 -18.74 -3.09
N ASP A 185 -14.03 -18.20 -4.26
CA ASP A 185 -13.18 -17.20 -4.93
C ASP A 185 -13.34 -15.81 -4.32
N VAL A 186 -12.40 -14.93 -4.59
CA VAL A 186 -12.41 -13.56 -4.06
C VAL A 186 -13.28 -12.65 -4.92
N CYS A 187 -14.25 -11.99 -4.28
CA CYS A 187 -14.93 -10.83 -4.85
C CYS A 187 -14.06 -9.59 -4.61
N TRP A 188 -13.60 -8.96 -5.69
CA TRP A 188 -12.77 -7.76 -5.63
C TRP A 188 -13.62 -6.50 -5.51
N GLU A 189 -13.10 -5.50 -4.82
CA GLU A 189 -13.74 -4.20 -4.66
C GLU A 189 -13.69 -3.42 -5.97
N ASP A 190 -14.85 -3.00 -6.45
CA ASP A 190 -15.04 -2.11 -7.60
C ASP A 190 -15.10 -0.67 -7.05
N ILE A 191 -13.99 0.06 -7.14
CA ILE A 191 -13.83 1.36 -6.48
C ILE A 191 -14.58 2.46 -7.23
N ASN A 192 -14.65 2.37 -8.55
CA ASN A 192 -15.32 3.37 -9.37
C ASN A 192 -16.76 2.99 -9.73
N GLU A 193 -17.20 1.79 -9.35
CA GLU A 193 -18.53 1.25 -9.60
C GLU A 193 -18.91 1.23 -11.10
N ASP A 194 -17.92 0.95 -11.96
CA ASP A 194 -18.17 0.81 -13.40
C ASP A 194 -18.53 -0.62 -13.81
N GLY A 195 -18.52 -1.56 -12.87
CA GLY A 195 -18.79 -2.98 -13.09
C GLY A 195 -17.60 -3.75 -13.66
N ILE A 196 -16.41 -3.15 -13.74
CA ILE A 196 -15.22 -3.77 -14.32
C ILE A 196 -14.05 -3.66 -13.36
N ILE A 197 -13.58 -4.77 -12.82
CA ILE A 197 -12.37 -4.80 -11.98
C ILE A 197 -11.13 -4.71 -12.87
N ASN A 198 -10.44 -3.59 -12.79
CA ASN A 198 -9.27 -3.30 -13.63
C ASN A 198 -8.16 -2.54 -12.86
N SER A 199 -7.22 -1.95 -13.57
CA SER A 199 -6.12 -1.23 -12.93
C SER A 199 -6.55 0.03 -12.16
N LEU A 200 -7.73 0.55 -12.43
CA LEU A 200 -8.29 1.71 -11.73
C LEU A 200 -8.80 1.35 -10.33
N ASP A 201 -9.12 0.07 -10.08
CA ASP A 201 -9.64 -0.41 -8.80
C ASP A 201 -8.55 -0.76 -7.78
N ARG A 202 -7.36 -0.24 -7.97
CA ARG A 202 -6.30 -0.36 -6.99
C ARG A 202 -6.39 0.75 -5.97
N LYS A 203 -6.06 0.44 -4.73
CA LYS A 203 -5.94 1.43 -3.64
C LYS A 203 -4.68 1.20 -2.82
N VAL A 204 -4.35 2.17 -1.99
CA VAL A 204 -3.28 2.01 -1.01
C VAL A 204 -3.75 1.01 0.05
N LEU A 205 -3.00 -0.05 0.24
CA LEU A 205 -3.27 -1.13 1.20
C LEU A 205 -2.54 -0.92 2.52
N GLY A 206 -1.46 -0.14 2.49
CA GLY A 206 -0.64 0.10 3.66
C GLY A 206 0.77 0.56 3.31
N ASN A 207 1.68 0.34 4.24
CA ASN A 207 3.08 0.67 4.06
C ASN A 207 3.94 -0.55 4.44
N SER A 208 5.01 -0.79 3.69
CA SER A 208 5.96 -1.89 3.96
C SER A 208 6.79 -1.66 5.23
N ARG A 209 6.79 -0.43 5.76
CA ARG A 209 7.46 -0.08 7.00
C ARG A 209 6.44 -0.03 8.13
N PRO A 210 6.65 -0.76 9.22
CA PRO A 210 5.74 -0.68 10.37
C PRO A 210 5.74 0.75 10.90
N THR A 211 4.55 1.33 10.99
CA THR A 211 4.26 2.55 11.73
C THR A 211 3.58 2.08 13.01
N VAL A 212 4.34 1.93 14.05
CA VAL A 212 3.76 1.64 15.37
C VAL A 212 3.27 2.92 15.99
#